data_68949d89d50979fc8c24cb876f0d9dfa
#
_entry.id   68949d89d50979fc8c24cb876f0d9dfa
#
_cell.length_a   1.000
_cell.length_b   1.000
_cell.length_c   1.000
_cell.angle_alpha   90.00
_cell.angle_beta   90.00
_cell.angle_gamma   90.00
#
_symmetry.space_group_name_H-M   'P 1'
#
loop_
_entity.id
_entity.type
_entity.pdbx_description
1 polymer ?
#
loop_
_entity_poly.entity_id
_entity_poly.type
_entity_poly.pdbx_seq_one_letter_code
_entity_poly.pdbx_strand_id
1 'polypeptide(L)'
;MTPGKASTGHYPRPPRARAVVSQLKKEPNELRRKMLFLGYLTDRLDRKSQSIYLVGGQAVETYTAGQFTTGDIDITSTDRETTEGILGRMGFKRGGMVWINEALGMAVHIVDMIPNRTEKTRLIRVGPFTVRVVGIEDLIVDRLAAAKLWKSDRDAEQAQALFNAFVRQIDMKYLRKSAGEEKVDLPRPNKKRVSVPEMTPLLDRMRAEDA
;
A
#
# COMPACT_ATOMS: atom_id res chain seq x y z
N MET A 1 2.86 6.14 -41.51
CA MET A 1 3.21 6.53 -40.13
C MET A 1 3.53 5.24 -39.37
N THR A 2 4.80 4.98 -39.14
CA THR A 2 5.30 3.79 -38.41
C THR A 2 5.15 4.02 -36.91
N PRO A 3 4.62 3.08 -36.11
CA PRO A 3 4.51 3.23 -34.69
C PRO A 3 5.93 3.19 -34.07
N GLY A 4 6.25 4.21 -33.28
CA GLY A 4 7.54 4.33 -32.59
C GLY A 4 7.78 3.15 -31.67
N LYS A 5 8.96 2.54 -31.79
CA LYS A 5 9.46 1.50 -30.89
C LYS A 5 9.51 2.07 -29.46
N ALA A 6 8.76 1.45 -28.57
CA ALA A 6 8.87 1.69 -27.14
C ALA A 6 10.35 1.41 -26.74
N SER A 7 10.97 2.38 -26.10
CA SER A 7 12.30 2.28 -25.52
C SER A 7 12.33 1.12 -24.51
N THR A 8 13.02 0.05 -24.85
CA THR A 8 13.34 -1.03 -23.91
C THR A 8 14.38 -0.51 -22.94
N GLY A 9 13.93 0.19 -21.90
CA GLY A 9 14.78 0.60 -20.80
C GLY A 9 15.49 -0.63 -20.23
N HIS A 10 16.81 -0.57 -20.18
CA HIS A 10 17.65 -1.63 -19.61
C HIS A 10 17.41 -1.68 -18.09
N TYR A 11 16.38 -2.44 -17.68
CA TYR A 11 16.14 -2.69 -16.26
C TYR A 11 17.27 -3.58 -15.72
N PRO A 12 18.04 -3.16 -14.70
CA PRO A 12 19.06 -3.98 -14.10
C PRO A 12 18.46 -5.31 -13.63
N ARG A 13 19.26 -6.36 -13.64
CA ARG A 13 18.80 -7.69 -13.22
C ARG A 13 18.30 -7.62 -11.78
N PRO A 14 17.06 -8.05 -11.48
CA PRO A 14 16.51 -7.94 -10.14
C PRO A 14 17.31 -8.80 -9.15
N PRO A 15 17.48 -8.36 -7.91
CA PRO A 15 18.16 -9.15 -6.90
C PRO A 15 17.43 -10.49 -6.68
N ARG A 16 18.18 -11.52 -6.27
CA ARG A 16 17.61 -12.83 -5.95
C ARG A 16 16.78 -12.72 -4.67
N ALA A 17 15.66 -13.46 -4.58
CA ALA A 17 14.77 -13.45 -3.41
C ALA A 17 15.51 -13.63 -2.08
N ARG A 18 16.48 -14.56 -2.01
CA ARG A 18 17.30 -14.79 -0.80
C ARG A 18 18.11 -13.56 -0.37
N ALA A 19 18.67 -12.81 -1.32
CA ALA A 19 19.43 -11.60 -1.03
C ALA A 19 18.51 -10.52 -0.46
N VAL A 20 17.33 -10.35 -1.04
CA VAL A 20 16.33 -9.40 -0.55
C VAL A 20 15.86 -9.78 0.85
N VAL A 21 15.51 -11.03 1.10
CA VAL A 21 15.12 -11.50 2.45
C VAL A 21 16.23 -11.23 3.47
N SER A 22 17.50 -11.44 3.10
CA SER A 22 18.63 -11.11 3.97
C SER A 22 18.74 -9.60 4.30
N GLN A 23 18.44 -8.74 3.33
CA GLN A 23 18.40 -7.28 3.55
C GLN A 23 17.21 -6.89 4.42
N LEU A 24 16.02 -7.43 4.15
CA LEU A 24 14.83 -7.16 4.94
C LEU A 24 14.99 -7.52 6.42
N LYS A 25 15.70 -8.63 6.72
CA LYS A 25 16.00 -9.02 8.11
C LYS A 25 16.88 -8.01 8.87
N LYS A 26 17.68 -7.22 8.15
CA LYS A 26 18.57 -6.22 8.73
C LYS A 26 17.90 -4.86 8.90
N GLU A 27 16.76 -4.63 8.25
CA GLU A 27 16.02 -3.37 8.35
C GLU A 27 15.28 -3.29 9.70
N PRO A 28 15.70 -2.40 10.62
CA PRO A 28 15.10 -2.32 11.95
C PRO A 28 13.73 -1.65 11.95
N ASN A 29 13.48 -0.73 11.00
CA ASN A 29 12.21 -0.04 10.90
C ASN A 29 11.18 -0.95 10.23
N GLU A 30 10.15 -1.34 10.98
CA GLU A 30 9.14 -2.30 10.53
C GLU A 30 8.36 -1.78 9.31
N LEU A 31 7.90 -0.53 9.32
CA LEU A 31 7.18 0.06 8.20
C LEU A 31 8.06 0.09 6.95
N ARG A 32 9.32 0.55 7.07
CA ARG A 32 10.26 0.56 5.95
C ARG A 32 10.52 -0.86 5.43
N ARG A 33 10.67 -1.83 6.32
CA ARG A 33 10.87 -3.25 5.95
C ARG A 33 9.68 -3.78 5.14
N LYS A 34 8.44 -3.50 5.58
CA LYS A 34 7.21 -3.86 4.85
C LYS A 34 7.16 -3.18 3.47
N MET A 35 7.50 -1.91 3.40
CA MET A 35 7.52 -1.15 2.15
C MET A 35 8.61 -1.62 1.17
N LEU A 36 9.81 -1.96 1.64
CA LEU A 36 10.87 -2.55 0.80
C LEU A 36 10.46 -3.93 0.26
N PHE A 37 9.81 -4.74 1.08
CA PHE A 37 9.24 -6.02 0.65
C PHE A 37 8.20 -5.82 -0.46
N LEU A 38 7.25 -4.90 -0.26
CA LEU A 38 6.21 -4.57 -1.24
C LEU A 38 6.81 -4.03 -2.54
N GLY A 39 7.82 -3.17 -2.44
CA GLY A 39 8.52 -2.64 -3.59
C GLY A 39 9.22 -3.72 -4.41
N TYR A 40 9.88 -4.67 -3.76
CA TYR A 40 10.45 -5.83 -4.44
C TYR A 40 9.37 -6.68 -5.12
N LEU A 41 8.25 -6.94 -4.45
CA LEU A 41 7.15 -7.71 -5.01
C LEU A 41 6.55 -7.00 -6.23
N THR A 42 6.37 -5.67 -6.15
CA THR A 42 5.93 -4.83 -7.27
C THR A 42 6.89 -4.94 -8.46
N ASP A 43 8.20 -4.75 -8.26
CA ASP A 43 9.21 -4.88 -9.34
C ASP A 43 9.16 -6.26 -10.01
N ARG A 44 8.96 -7.32 -9.22
CA ARG A 44 8.90 -8.69 -9.76
C ARG A 44 7.68 -8.94 -10.62
N LEU A 45 6.54 -8.35 -10.28
CA LEU A 45 5.29 -8.49 -11.02
C LEU A 45 5.27 -7.57 -12.25
N ASP A 46 5.76 -6.34 -12.13
CA ASP A 46 5.85 -5.40 -13.25
C ASP A 46 6.65 -5.97 -14.43
N ARG A 47 7.75 -6.69 -14.13
CA ARG A 47 8.55 -7.39 -15.15
C ARG A 47 7.78 -8.49 -15.89
N LYS A 48 6.63 -8.88 -15.38
CA LYS A 48 5.71 -9.85 -16.01
C LYS A 48 4.43 -9.18 -16.52
N SER A 49 4.41 -7.84 -16.58
CA SER A 49 3.22 -7.06 -16.94
C SER A 49 2.03 -7.31 -16.00
N GLN A 50 2.32 -7.65 -14.74
CA GLN A 50 1.34 -7.82 -13.68
C GLN A 50 1.48 -6.72 -12.63
N SER A 51 0.43 -6.48 -11.86
CA SER A 51 0.42 -5.41 -10.87
C SER A 51 -0.08 -5.90 -9.52
N ILE A 52 0.46 -5.26 -8.45
CA ILE A 52 -0.11 -5.32 -7.11
C ILE A 52 -0.40 -3.92 -6.62
N TYR A 53 -1.35 -3.83 -5.70
CA TYR A 53 -1.72 -2.59 -5.02
C TYR A 53 -1.82 -2.86 -3.53
N LEU A 54 -1.18 -2.01 -2.74
CA LEU A 54 -1.33 -2.00 -1.30
C LEU A 54 -2.68 -1.37 -0.95
N VAL A 55 -3.46 -2.08 -0.14
CA VAL A 55 -4.81 -1.68 0.30
C VAL A 55 -4.93 -1.83 1.82
N GLY A 56 -6.12 -1.61 2.35
CA GLY A 56 -6.47 -1.96 3.72
C GLY A 56 -5.67 -1.24 4.80
N GLY A 57 -5.48 -1.93 5.93
CA GLY A 57 -4.84 -1.38 7.12
C GLY A 57 -3.40 -0.94 6.90
N GLN A 58 -2.62 -1.69 6.12
CA GLN A 58 -1.23 -1.34 5.84
C GLN A 58 -1.12 -0.08 4.96
N ALA A 59 -2.09 0.19 4.07
CA ALA A 59 -2.15 1.47 3.36
C ALA A 59 -2.40 2.63 4.32
N VAL A 60 -3.30 2.46 5.32
CA VAL A 60 -3.51 3.45 6.39
C VAL A 60 -2.22 3.68 7.18
N GLU A 61 -1.55 2.62 7.63
CA GLU A 61 -0.27 2.71 8.35
C GLU A 61 0.75 3.50 7.53
N THR A 62 0.84 3.24 6.23
CA THR A 62 1.75 3.93 5.31
C THR A 62 1.43 5.42 5.21
N TYR A 63 0.17 5.79 5.00
CA TYR A 63 -0.25 7.20 4.89
C TYR A 63 -0.20 7.96 6.21
N THR A 64 -0.28 7.28 7.34
CA THR A 64 -0.22 7.89 8.68
C THR A 64 1.15 7.77 9.34
N ALA A 65 2.18 7.37 8.58
CA ALA A 65 3.55 7.23 9.08
C ALA A 65 3.66 6.34 10.34
N GLY A 66 2.87 5.26 10.41
CA GLY A 66 2.88 4.31 11.52
C GLY A 66 1.97 4.68 12.69
N GLN A 67 1.12 5.71 12.58
CA GLN A 67 0.16 6.06 13.64
C GLN A 67 -0.86 4.95 13.90
N PHE A 68 -1.29 4.27 12.84
CA PHE A 68 -2.20 3.14 12.92
C PHE A 68 -1.48 1.87 12.42
N THR A 69 -0.93 1.12 13.34
CA THR A 69 -0.21 -0.13 13.02
C THR A 69 -1.19 -1.25 12.67
N THR A 70 -0.77 -2.15 11.78
CA THR A 70 -1.52 -3.36 11.41
C THR A 70 -0.61 -4.59 11.44
N GLY A 71 -1.22 -5.77 11.68
CA GLY A 71 -0.49 -7.04 11.78
C GLY A 71 -0.22 -7.70 10.43
N ASP A 72 -1.03 -7.40 9.43
CA ASP A 72 -0.96 -7.99 8.09
C ASP A 72 -0.85 -6.94 7.00
N ILE A 73 -0.39 -7.40 5.85
CA ILE A 73 -0.23 -6.59 4.64
C ILE A 73 -1.30 -7.05 3.65
N ASP A 74 -2.34 -6.22 3.46
CA ASP A 74 -3.37 -6.47 2.47
C ASP A 74 -2.93 -5.96 1.10
N ILE A 75 -2.94 -6.84 0.12
CA ILE A 75 -2.67 -6.51 -1.28
C ILE A 75 -3.74 -7.06 -2.21
N THR A 76 -3.99 -6.37 -3.30
CA THR A 76 -4.68 -6.93 -4.45
C THR A 76 -3.68 -7.25 -5.55
N SER A 77 -3.95 -8.23 -6.39
CA SER A 77 -3.05 -8.65 -7.47
C SER A 77 -3.81 -8.98 -8.74
N THR A 78 -3.26 -8.57 -9.89
CA THR A 78 -3.77 -8.97 -11.21
C THR A 78 -3.42 -10.41 -11.58
N ASP A 79 -2.45 -11.02 -10.88
CA ASP A 79 -2.04 -12.42 -11.05
C ASP A 79 -1.68 -13.02 -9.69
N ARG A 80 -2.70 -13.62 -9.08
CA ARG A 80 -2.59 -14.26 -7.76
C ARG A 80 -1.55 -15.38 -7.75
N GLU A 81 -1.59 -16.25 -8.76
CA GLU A 81 -0.69 -17.42 -8.82
C GLU A 81 0.78 -17.00 -8.89
N THR A 82 1.09 -16.04 -9.78
CA THR A 82 2.45 -15.49 -9.85
C THR A 82 2.88 -14.84 -8.52
N THR A 83 1.98 -14.09 -7.87
CA THR A 83 2.25 -13.45 -6.58
C THR A 83 2.55 -14.48 -5.50
N GLU A 84 1.71 -15.50 -5.36
CA GLU A 84 1.91 -16.62 -4.43
C GLU A 84 3.22 -17.35 -4.70
N GLY A 85 3.57 -17.58 -5.96
CA GLY A 85 4.84 -18.18 -6.35
C GLY A 85 6.06 -17.33 -5.96
N ILE A 86 5.95 -15.99 -5.99
CA ILE A 86 7.03 -15.08 -5.52
C ILE A 86 7.12 -15.15 -3.98
N LEU A 87 6.00 -15.09 -3.27
CA LEU A 87 5.95 -15.21 -1.82
C LEU A 87 6.60 -16.52 -1.34
N GLY A 88 6.26 -17.65 -1.98
CA GLY A 88 6.88 -18.95 -1.67
C GLY A 88 8.41 -18.95 -1.84
N ARG A 89 8.93 -18.33 -2.91
CA ARG A 89 10.39 -18.19 -3.14
C ARG A 89 11.07 -17.27 -2.11
N MET A 90 10.31 -16.36 -1.48
CA MET A 90 10.79 -15.52 -0.40
C MET A 90 10.68 -16.18 0.98
N GLY A 91 10.18 -17.41 1.05
CA GLY A 91 10.06 -18.19 2.28
C GLY A 91 8.76 -17.95 3.06
N PHE A 92 7.77 -17.34 2.43
CA PHE A 92 6.42 -17.32 2.99
C PHE A 92 5.76 -18.69 2.86
N LYS A 93 5.00 -19.08 3.87
CA LYS A 93 4.18 -20.29 3.89
C LYS A 93 2.71 -19.92 3.99
N ARG A 94 1.86 -20.63 3.27
CA ARG A 94 0.42 -20.40 3.34
C ARG A 94 -0.13 -20.91 4.67
N GLY A 95 -0.82 -20.05 5.40
CA GLY A 95 -1.56 -20.35 6.62
C GLY A 95 -3.00 -19.89 6.47
N GLY A 96 -3.87 -20.76 5.97
CA GLY A 96 -5.26 -20.38 5.67
C GLY A 96 -5.36 -19.36 4.53
N MET A 97 -5.88 -18.16 4.85
CA MET A 97 -6.06 -17.08 3.87
C MET A 97 -4.82 -16.19 3.73
N VAL A 98 -3.85 -16.31 4.62
CA VAL A 98 -2.65 -15.44 4.67
C VAL A 98 -1.38 -16.23 4.35
N TRP A 99 -0.39 -15.51 3.87
CA TRP A 99 0.99 -15.99 3.67
C TRP A 99 1.87 -15.44 4.76
N ILE A 100 2.53 -16.31 5.53
CA ILE A 100 3.29 -15.95 6.73
C ILE A 100 4.78 -16.22 6.51
N ASN A 101 5.61 -15.25 6.88
CA ASN A 101 7.05 -15.42 7.00
C ASN A 101 7.49 -15.01 8.41
N GLU A 102 7.64 -15.99 9.29
CA GLU A 102 8.05 -15.79 10.69
C GLU A 102 9.41 -15.09 10.81
N ALA A 103 10.35 -15.45 9.92
CA ALA A 103 11.70 -14.89 9.94
C ALA A 103 11.77 -13.41 9.58
N LEU A 104 10.72 -12.88 8.95
CA LEU A 104 10.54 -11.44 8.65
C LEU A 104 9.51 -10.78 9.58
N GLY A 105 8.75 -11.56 10.35
CA GLY A 105 7.63 -11.07 11.14
C GLY A 105 6.52 -10.49 10.27
N MET A 106 6.23 -11.10 9.12
CA MET A 106 5.27 -10.57 8.14
C MET A 106 4.17 -11.58 7.83
N ALA A 107 2.94 -11.08 7.73
CA ALA A 107 1.80 -11.78 7.15
C ALA A 107 1.28 -10.99 5.95
N VAL A 108 0.94 -11.67 4.86
CA VAL A 108 0.41 -11.07 3.63
C VAL A 108 -0.92 -11.73 3.30
N HIS A 109 -1.95 -10.92 3.15
CA HIS A 109 -3.25 -11.31 2.68
C HIS A 109 -3.44 -10.81 1.24
N ILE A 110 -3.71 -11.73 0.31
CA ILE A 110 -4.05 -11.36 -1.06
C ILE A 110 -5.57 -11.34 -1.12
N VAL A 111 -6.14 -10.13 -1.11
CA VAL A 111 -7.59 -9.93 -1.21
C VAL A 111 -8.04 -10.07 -2.66
N ASP A 112 -9.24 -10.60 -2.86
CA ASP A 112 -9.76 -10.92 -4.21
C ASP A 112 -10.30 -9.68 -4.96
N MET A 113 -10.40 -8.54 -4.30
CA MET A 113 -10.79 -7.30 -4.95
C MET A 113 -9.63 -6.70 -5.72
N ILE A 114 -9.77 -6.63 -7.03
CA ILE A 114 -8.89 -5.79 -7.87
C ILE A 114 -9.46 -4.38 -7.80
N PRO A 115 -8.63 -3.34 -7.53
CA PRO A 115 -9.09 -1.97 -7.56
C PRO A 115 -9.88 -1.69 -8.84
N ASN A 116 -11.05 -1.09 -8.70
CA ASN A 116 -11.84 -0.71 -9.84
C ASN A 116 -11.02 0.24 -10.74
N ARG A 117 -11.18 0.20 -12.07
CA ARG A 117 -10.43 1.08 -12.99
C ARG A 117 -10.57 2.57 -12.69
N THR A 118 -11.58 2.94 -11.90
CA THR A 118 -11.81 4.32 -11.46
C THR A 118 -11.06 4.68 -10.18
N GLU A 119 -10.53 3.70 -9.45
CA GLU A 119 -9.79 3.95 -8.21
C GLU A 119 -8.45 4.61 -8.51
N LYS A 120 -8.17 5.64 -7.72
CA LYS A 120 -6.90 6.35 -7.78
C LYS A 120 -5.81 5.53 -7.11
N THR A 121 -4.61 5.63 -7.62
CA THR A 121 -3.42 5.02 -6.99
C THR A 121 -2.33 6.06 -6.82
N ARG A 122 -1.53 5.90 -5.78
CA ARG A 122 -0.31 6.68 -5.55
C ARG A 122 0.91 5.79 -5.64
N LEU A 123 2.00 6.37 -6.16
CA LEU A 123 3.29 5.71 -6.26
C LEU A 123 4.18 6.23 -5.13
N ILE A 124 4.64 5.33 -4.27
CA ILE A 124 5.55 5.66 -3.16
C ILE A 124 6.89 5.00 -3.47
N ARG A 125 7.96 5.81 -3.52
CA ARG A 125 9.33 5.30 -3.65
C ARG A 125 9.84 4.83 -2.30
N VAL A 126 10.54 3.68 -2.30
CA VAL A 126 11.21 3.14 -1.13
C VAL A 126 12.49 2.42 -1.61
N GLY A 127 13.65 2.99 -1.30
CA GLY A 127 14.89 2.51 -1.88
C GLY A 127 14.82 2.50 -3.42
N PRO A 128 15.32 1.46 -4.07
CA PRO A 128 15.31 1.36 -5.53
C PRO A 128 13.94 1.00 -6.11
N PHE A 129 12.92 0.82 -5.26
CA PHE A 129 11.62 0.31 -5.66
C PHE A 129 10.52 1.36 -5.64
N THR A 130 9.39 1.02 -6.24
CA THR A 130 8.15 1.78 -6.18
C THR A 130 7.01 0.87 -5.74
N VAL A 131 6.19 1.34 -4.81
CA VAL A 131 4.98 0.65 -4.33
C VAL A 131 3.76 1.39 -4.84
N ARG A 132 2.79 0.66 -5.38
CA ARG A 132 1.46 1.20 -5.70
C ARG A 132 0.58 1.08 -4.47
N VAL A 133 0.04 2.21 -4.04
CA VAL A 133 -0.86 2.29 -2.89
C VAL A 133 -2.20 2.83 -3.37
N VAL A 134 -3.30 2.27 -2.88
CA VAL A 134 -4.65 2.78 -3.14
C VAL A 134 -4.72 4.28 -2.82
N GLY A 135 -5.49 5.04 -3.60
CA GLY A 135 -5.67 6.47 -3.42
C GLY A 135 -6.26 6.82 -2.05
N ILE A 136 -5.95 8.00 -1.56
CA ILE A 136 -6.43 8.43 -0.22
C ILE A 136 -7.94 8.51 -0.19
N GLU A 137 -8.55 8.98 -1.27
CA GLU A 137 -10.01 9.11 -1.38
C GLU A 137 -10.69 7.75 -1.27
N ASP A 138 -10.20 6.77 -2.02
CA ASP A 138 -10.75 5.41 -2.02
C ASP A 138 -10.51 4.72 -0.67
N LEU A 139 -9.34 4.93 -0.08
CA LEU A 139 -9.02 4.39 1.24
C LEU A 139 -9.92 4.99 2.34
N ILE A 140 -10.24 6.29 2.28
CA ILE A 140 -11.19 6.92 3.21
C ILE A 140 -12.56 6.26 3.09
N VAL A 141 -13.05 6.08 1.86
CA VAL A 141 -14.36 5.45 1.61
C VAL A 141 -14.37 4.01 2.10
N ASP A 142 -13.32 3.25 1.83
CA ASP A 142 -13.15 1.87 2.30
C ASP A 142 -13.19 1.77 3.83
N ARG A 143 -12.48 2.65 4.53
CA ARG A 143 -12.52 2.69 6.00
C ARG A 143 -13.89 3.09 6.55
N LEU A 144 -14.60 4.03 5.90
CA LEU A 144 -15.96 4.40 6.28
C LEU A 144 -16.95 3.26 6.05
N ALA A 145 -16.81 2.54 4.95
CA ALA A 145 -17.64 1.35 4.67
C ALA A 145 -17.37 0.25 5.70
N ALA A 146 -16.11 -0.02 6.03
CA ALA A 146 -15.73 -0.96 7.08
C ALA A 146 -16.29 -0.55 8.45
N ALA A 147 -16.15 0.73 8.82
CA ALA A 147 -16.70 1.27 10.06
C ALA A 147 -18.21 1.06 10.17
N LYS A 148 -18.94 1.31 9.08
CA LYS A 148 -20.40 1.12 9.02
C LYS A 148 -20.80 -0.34 9.10
N LEU A 149 -20.12 -1.21 8.32
CA LEU A 149 -20.47 -2.62 8.22
C LEU A 149 -20.13 -3.38 9.51
N TRP A 150 -18.95 -3.12 10.07
CA TRP A 150 -18.43 -3.85 11.24
C TRP A 150 -18.63 -3.10 12.55
N LYS A 151 -19.27 -1.91 12.54
CA LYS A 151 -19.41 -1.02 13.70
C LYS A 151 -18.06 -0.76 14.39
N SER A 152 -17.05 -0.50 13.58
CA SER A 152 -15.66 -0.35 14.02
C SER A 152 -15.32 1.12 14.24
N ASP A 153 -15.17 1.54 15.49
CA ASP A 153 -14.70 2.88 15.84
C ASP A 153 -13.28 3.13 15.30
N ARG A 154 -12.44 2.11 15.28
CA ARG A 154 -11.07 2.19 14.76
C ARG A 154 -11.03 2.56 13.27
N ASP A 155 -11.88 1.96 12.44
CA ASP A 155 -11.95 2.29 11.03
C ASP A 155 -12.48 3.71 10.81
N ALA A 156 -13.45 4.15 11.63
CA ALA A 156 -13.93 5.53 11.61
C ALA A 156 -12.83 6.53 11.98
N GLU A 157 -12.03 6.23 13.01
CA GLU A 157 -10.87 7.04 13.41
C GLU A 157 -9.80 7.11 12.31
N GLN A 158 -9.52 6.00 11.64
CA GLN A 158 -8.59 5.95 10.50
C GLN A 158 -9.07 6.82 9.35
N ALA A 159 -10.35 6.71 8.97
CA ALA A 159 -10.95 7.55 7.93
C ALA A 159 -10.86 9.04 8.29
N GLN A 160 -11.19 9.41 9.54
CA GLN A 160 -11.10 10.78 10.03
C GLN A 160 -9.66 11.31 10.01
N ALA A 161 -8.68 10.48 10.42
CA ALA A 161 -7.28 10.87 10.43
C ALA A 161 -6.74 11.10 9.01
N LEU A 162 -7.02 10.19 8.07
CA LEU A 162 -6.68 10.34 6.65
C LEU A 162 -7.31 11.62 6.07
N PHE A 163 -8.60 11.83 6.30
CA PHE A 163 -9.31 13.02 5.82
C PHE A 163 -8.65 14.31 6.33
N ASN A 164 -8.37 14.40 7.64
CA ASN A 164 -7.75 15.58 8.24
C ASN A 164 -6.33 15.83 7.73
N ALA A 165 -5.54 14.75 7.56
CA ALA A 165 -4.16 14.84 7.11
C ALA A 165 -4.04 15.33 5.67
N PHE A 166 -4.96 14.90 4.82
CA PHE A 166 -4.87 15.11 3.37
C PHE A 166 -5.93 16.06 2.80
N VAL A 167 -6.70 16.75 3.64
CA VAL A 167 -7.83 17.60 3.22
C VAL A 167 -7.49 18.59 2.10
N ARG A 168 -6.25 19.07 2.02
CA ARG A 168 -5.77 20.00 0.97
C ARG A 168 -5.38 19.30 -0.34
N GLN A 169 -5.23 17.97 -0.33
CA GLN A 169 -4.80 17.15 -1.46
C GLN A 169 -5.93 16.29 -2.01
N ILE A 170 -7.02 16.15 -1.24
CA ILE A 170 -8.18 15.35 -1.59
C ILE A 170 -8.96 16.00 -2.73
N ASP A 171 -9.27 15.22 -3.75
CA ASP A 171 -10.29 15.57 -4.74
C ASP A 171 -11.68 15.37 -4.11
N MET A 172 -12.22 16.46 -3.54
CA MET A 172 -13.50 16.43 -2.84
C MET A 172 -14.68 16.06 -3.76
N LYS A 173 -14.58 16.33 -5.07
CA LYS A 173 -15.64 15.95 -6.02
C LYS A 173 -15.66 14.42 -6.18
N TYR A 174 -14.48 13.83 -6.38
CA TYR A 174 -14.32 12.39 -6.48
C TYR A 174 -14.73 11.69 -5.18
N LEU A 175 -14.22 12.17 -4.03
CA LEU A 175 -14.51 11.59 -2.73
C LEU A 175 -16.02 11.57 -2.43
N ARG A 176 -16.74 12.68 -2.72
CA ARG A 176 -18.20 12.73 -2.51
C ARG A 176 -18.95 11.75 -3.40
N LYS A 177 -18.50 11.59 -4.66
CA LYS A 177 -19.10 10.63 -5.59
C LYS A 177 -18.92 9.21 -5.06
N SER A 178 -17.70 8.80 -4.74
CA SER A 178 -17.39 7.46 -4.25
C SER A 178 -18.10 7.15 -2.91
N ALA A 179 -18.14 8.11 -1.99
CA ALA A 179 -18.87 7.97 -0.73
C ALA A 179 -20.38 7.80 -0.93
N GLY A 180 -20.95 8.49 -1.93
CA GLY A 180 -22.35 8.33 -2.30
C GLY A 180 -22.67 6.96 -2.89
N GLU A 181 -21.78 6.42 -3.71
CA GLU A 181 -21.88 5.06 -4.28
C GLU A 181 -21.87 3.99 -3.19
N GLU A 182 -20.99 4.12 -2.19
CA GLU A 182 -20.89 3.24 -1.01
C GLU A 182 -21.90 3.58 0.11
N LYS A 183 -22.68 4.64 -0.05
CA LYS A 183 -23.69 5.10 0.94
C LYS A 183 -23.09 5.34 2.32
N VAL A 184 -21.94 5.97 2.38
CA VAL A 184 -21.25 6.36 3.61
C VAL A 184 -21.20 7.86 3.79
N ASP A 185 -21.25 8.32 5.06
CA ASP A 185 -21.14 9.72 5.40
C ASP A 185 -19.70 10.14 5.54
N LEU A 186 -19.32 11.26 4.90
CA LEU A 186 -17.97 11.79 4.96
C LEU A 186 -17.64 12.38 6.34
N PRO A 187 -16.38 12.25 6.78
CA PRO A 187 -15.91 12.89 8.00
C PRO A 187 -16.08 14.41 7.93
N ARG A 188 -16.35 15.03 9.07
CA ARG A 188 -16.34 16.50 9.17
C ARG A 188 -14.92 16.99 9.47
N PRO A 189 -14.47 18.09 8.85
CA PRO A 189 -13.18 18.66 9.21
C PRO A 189 -13.11 18.93 10.70
N ASN A 190 -12.16 18.32 11.39
CA ASN A 190 -11.98 18.62 12.82
C ASN A 190 -11.24 19.94 12.96
N LYS A 191 -11.79 20.89 13.73
CA LYS A 191 -11.14 22.17 14.02
C LYS A 191 -9.88 22.02 14.87
N LYS A 192 -9.75 20.93 15.62
CA LYS A 192 -8.50 20.57 16.30
C LYS A 192 -7.61 19.87 15.26
N ARG A 193 -6.54 20.54 14.85
CA ARG A 193 -5.47 19.90 14.09
C ARG A 193 -4.95 18.69 14.89
N VAL A 194 -5.31 17.50 14.48
CA VAL A 194 -4.48 16.34 14.79
C VAL A 194 -3.25 16.54 13.92
N SER A 195 -2.12 16.86 14.53
CA SER A 195 -0.84 16.88 13.84
C SER A 195 -0.53 15.43 13.48
N VAL A 196 -0.94 15.02 12.28
CA VAL A 196 -0.30 13.87 11.65
C VAL A 196 1.16 14.32 11.48
N PRO A 197 2.14 13.54 11.97
CA PRO A 197 3.54 13.85 11.69
C PRO A 197 3.64 14.11 10.20
N GLU A 198 4.27 15.22 9.81
CA GLU A 198 4.39 15.55 8.40
C GLU A 198 4.92 14.32 7.68
N MET A 199 4.11 13.73 6.81
CA MET A 199 4.52 12.55 6.02
C MET A 199 5.73 12.85 5.14
N THR A 200 5.92 14.12 4.84
CA THR A 200 7.08 14.64 4.14
C THR A 200 8.40 14.14 4.74
N PRO A 201 8.66 14.18 6.06
CA PRO A 201 9.92 13.69 6.60
C PRO A 201 10.10 12.17 6.51
N LEU A 202 9.05 11.38 6.61
CA LEU A 202 9.18 9.92 6.48
C LEU A 202 9.38 9.53 5.01
N LEU A 203 8.60 10.11 4.11
CA LEU A 203 8.75 9.91 2.66
C LEU A 203 10.06 10.52 2.16
N ASP A 204 10.49 11.68 2.70
CA ASP A 204 11.76 12.30 2.35
C ASP A 204 12.96 11.58 2.98
N ARG A 205 12.85 11.03 4.20
CA ARG A 205 13.85 10.11 4.76
C ARG A 205 13.92 8.82 3.95
N MET A 206 12.79 8.28 3.50
CA MET A 206 12.76 7.14 2.58
C MET A 206 13.41 7.47 1.22
N ARG A 207 13.48 8.76 0.84
CA ARG A 207 14.17 9.26 -0.37
C ARG A 207 15.64 9.63 -0.12
N ALA A 208 15.96 10.20 1.05
CA ALA A 208 17.27 10.79 1.35
C ALA A 208 18.35 9.77 1.77
N GLU A 209 17.97 8.59 2.24
CA GLU A 209 18.92 7.52 2.58
C GLU A 209 19.44 6.76 1.34
N ASP A 210 19.05 7.18 0.13
CA ASP A 210 19.46 6.60 -1.16
C ASP A 210 20.33 7.52 -2.01
N ALA A 211 20.87 8.63 -1.45
CA ALA A 211 21.76 9.58 -2.15
C ALA A 211 23.23 9.35 -1.85
#